data_33688f56611a487ed5dae9e2889fdf0a
#
_entry.id   33688f56611a487ed5dae9e2889fdf0a
#
_cell.length_a   1.000
_cell.length_b   1.000
_cell.length_c   1.000
_cell.angle_alpha   90.00
_cell.angle_beta   90.00
_cell.angle_gamma   90.00
#
_symmetry.space_group_name_H-M   'P 1'
#
loop_
_entity.id
_entity.type
_entity.pdbx_description
1 polymer ?
#
loop_
_entity_poly.entity_id
_entity_poly.type
_entity_poly.pdbx_seq_one_letter_code
_entity_poly.pdbx_strand_id
1 'polypeptide(L)'
;MKWGIDIVGKLPTAPKQRVYMLAVTDYFTKWIEAEAFHQVQDRKVKSFIWKNVIYHFGVPNEIVTDNGSQFISSNFQDFCKDWGIKLNFSTLHYP
;
A
#
# COMPACT_ATOMS: atom_id res chain seq x y z
N MET A 1 -3.26 -3.22 -15.03
CA MET A 1 -3.24 -2.06 -14.14
C MET A 1 -2.26 -2.31 -13.03
N LYS A 2 -1.32 -1.42 -12.87
CA LYS A 2 -0.21 -1.61 -11.93
C LYS A 2 -0.18 -0.46 -10.95
N TRP A 3 -0.13 -0.79 -9.67
CA TRP A 3 -0.13 0.19 -8.60
C TRP A 3 1.10 0.01 -7.72
N GLY A 4 1.63 1.11 -7.22
CA GLY A 4 2.69 1.07 -6.23
C GLY A 4 2.15 1.43 -4.87
N ILE A 5 2.67 0.79 -3.83
CA ILE A 5 2.31 1.09 -2.45
C ILE A 5 3.57 1.50 -1.71
N ASP A 6 3.47 2.58 -0.96
CA ASP A 6 4.59 3.08 -0.18
C ASP A 6 4.10 3.50 1.20
N ILE A 7 4.92 3.25 2.20
CA ILE A 7 4.66 3.71 3.56
C ILE A 7 5.74 4.69 3.95
N VAL A 8 5.32 5.89 4.31
CA VAL A 8 6.21 6.87 4.90
C VAL A 8 5.92 6.88 6.39
N GLY A 9 6.87 6.46 7.20
CA GLY A 9 6.62 6.20 8.60
C GLY A 9 6.98 7.31 9.53
N LYS A 10 6.26 7.34 10.64
CA LYS A 10 6.54 8.10 11.83
C LYS A 10 6.71 9.59 11.59
N LEU A 11 5.79 10.15 10.84
CA LEU A 11 5.78 11.59 10.64
C LEU A 11 5.26 12.26 11.92
N PRO A 12 6.00 13.20 12.49
CA PRO A 12 5.52 13.90 13.67
C PRO A 12 4.42 14.89 13.28
N THR A 13 3.26 14.76 13.89
CA THR A 13 2.16 15.68 13.63
C THR A 13 1.84 16.55 14.83
N ALA A 14 2.16 16.05 16.01
CA ALA A 14 1.98 16.79 17.27
C ALA A 14 3.06 16.30 18.22
N PRO A 15 3.29 17.00 19.33
CA PRO A 15 4.46 16.71 20.17
C PRO A 15 4.60 15.27 20.61
N LYS A 16 3.50 14.53 20.75
CA LYS A 16 3.58 13.16 21.22
C LYS A 16 2.93 12.17 20.28
N GLN A 17 2.58 12.60 19.07
CA GLN A 17 1.89 11.74 18.14
C GLN A 17 2.75 11.52 16.90
N ARG A 18 2.67 10.32 16.38
CA ARG A 18 3.34 9.96 15.14
C ARG A 18 2.35 9.25 14.27
N VAL A 19 2.41 9.52 12.99
CA VAL A 19 1.53 8.88 12.03
C VAL A 19 2.33 8.30 10.89
N TYR A 20 1.74 7.30 10.27
CA TYR A 20 2.26 6.71 9.05
C TYR A 20 1.39 7.17 7.90
N MET A 21 2.02 7.47 6.78
CA MET A 21 1.30 7.80 5.56
C MET A 21 1.39 6.62 4.63
N LEU A 22 0.25 6.07 4.26
CA LEU A 22 0.16 4.99 3.30
C LEU A 22 -0.31 5.57 1.98
N ALA A 23 0.48 5.42 0.96
CA ALA A 23 0.18 6.00 -0.35
C ALA A 23 0.16 4.91 -1.42
N VAL A 24 -0.80 5.01 -2.33
CA VAL A 24 -0.84 4.16 -3.51
C VAL A 24 -0.81 5.03 -4.75
N THR A 25 -0.09 4.58 -5.74
CA THR A 25 0.08 5.32 -6.99
C THR A 25 -0.25 4.42 -8.18
N ASP A 26 -1.10 4.92 -9.07
CA ASP A 26 -1.33 4.25 -10.34
C ASP A 26 -0.18 4.60 -11.27
N TYR A 27 0.58 3.60 -11.67
CA TYR A 27 1.76 3.81 -12.49
C TYR A 27 1.42 4.41 -13.85
N PHE A 28 0.25 4.11 -14.36
CA PHE A 28 -0.13 4.58 -15.67
C PHE A 28 -0.57 6.05 -15.66
N THR A 29 -1.49 6.40 -14.76
CA THR A 29 -2.07 7.75 -14.72
C THR A 29 -1.35 8.68 -13.77
N LYS A 30 -0.51 8.12 -12.89
CA LYS A 30 0.16 8.85 -11.80
C LYS A 30 -0.82 9.35 -10.74
N TRP A 31 -2.01 8.81 -10.69
CA TRP A 31 -2.97 9.13 -9.66
C TRP A 31 -2.47 8.61 -8.32
N ILE A 32 -2.60 9.42 -7.29
CA ILE A 32 -2.12 9.07 -5.96
C ILE A 32 -3.27 9.18 -4.97
N GLU A 33 -3.44 8.14 -4.15
CA GLU A 33 -4.33 8.16 -3.01
C GLU A 33 -3.48 7.92 -1.77
N ALA A 34 -3.74 8.66 -0.71
CA ALA A 34 -2.95 8.54 0.51
C ALA A 34 -3.84 8.70 1.72
N GLU A 35 -3.46 8.05 2.80
CA GLU A 35 -4.20 8.15 4.06
C GLU A 35 -3.21 7.99 5.21
N ALA A 36 -3.48 8.71 6.31
CA ALA A 36 -2.64 8.67 7.49
C ALA A 36 -3.20 7.68 8.51
N PHE A 37 -2.32 6.94 9.15
CA PHE A 37 -2.69 5.97 10.18
C PHE A 37 -1.78 6.13 11.37
N HIS A 38 -2.34 5.95 12.57
CA HIS A 38 -1.51 5.91 13.78
C HIS A 38 -0.72 4.60 13.85
N GLN A 39 -1.32 3.53 13.33
CA GLN A 39 -0.67 2.22 13.26
C GLN A 39 -0.96 1.63 11.90
N VAL A 40 0.05 0.98 11.33
CA VAL A 40 -0.13 0.27 10.07
C VAL A 40 -0.32 -1.21 10.39
N GLN A 41 -1.53 -1.70 10.19
CA GLN A 41 -1.90 -3.10 10.45
C GLN A 41 -2.41 -3.72 9.16
N ASP A 42 -2.29 -5.03 9.05
CA ASP A 42 -2.70 -5.75 7.84
C ASP A 42 -4.12 -5.40 7.42
N ARG A 43 -5.05 -5.43 8.35
CA ARG A 43 -6.45 -5.18 8.00
C ARG A 43 -6.67 -3.76 7.52
N LYS A 44 -5.90 -2.82 8.05
CA LYS A 44 -6.02 -1.42 7.63
C LYS A 44 -5.46 -1.23 6.24
N VAL A 45 -4.36 -1.88 5.93
CA VAL A 45 -3.77 -1.83 4.60
C VAL A 45 -4.72 -2.47 3.59
N LYS A 46 -5.27 -3.63 3.91
CA LYS A 46 -6.22 -4.31 3.03
C LYS A 46 -7.45 -3.46 2.78
N SER A 47 -8.00 -2.87 3.85
CA SER A 47 -9.17 -2.02 3.74
C SER A 47 -8.88 -0.78 2.88
N PHE A 48 -7.72 -0.19 3.05
CA PHE A 48 -7.32 0.96 2.28
C PHE A 48 -7.24 0.63 0.79
N ILE A 49 -6.63 -0.49 0.46
CA ILE A 49 -6.51 -0.91 -0.94
C ILE A 49 -7.87 -1.23 -1.51
N TRP A 50 -8.71 -1.94 -0.75
CA TRP A 50 -10.04 -2.27 -1.23
C TRP A 50 -10.84 -1.01 -1.51
N LYS A 51 -10.82 -0.07 -0.57
CA LYS A 51 -11.64 1.13 -0.64
C LYS A 51 -11.16 2.11 -1.70
N ASN A 52 -9.85 2.31 -1.77
CA ASN A 52 -9.31 3.36 -2.62
C ASN A 52 -8.86 2.88 -4.00
N VAL A 53 -8.60 1.60 -4.14
CA VAL A 53 -8.14 1.06 -5.42
C VAL A 53 -9.20 0.17 -6.04
N ILE A 54 -9.54 -0.91 -5.36
CA ILE A 54 -10.40 -1.93 -5.95
C ILE A 54 -11.80 -1.40 -6.20
N TYR A 55 -12.37 -0.72 -5.22
CA TYR A 55 -13.74 -0.22 -5.31
C TYR A 55 -13.87 0.86 -6.40
N HIS A 56 -12.89 1.74 -6.49
CA HIS A 56 -12.97 2.87 -7.43
C HIS A 56 -12.41 2.56 -8.81
N PHE A 57 -11.40 1.74 -8.90
CA PHE A 57 -10.67 1.54 -10.16
C PHE A 57 -10.67 0.10 -10.63
N GLY A 58 -11.14 -0.83 -9.80
CA GLY A 58 -11.12 -2.23 -10.15
C GLY A 58 -9.88 -2.93 -9.59
N VAL A 59 -9.83 -4.25 -9.79
CA VAL A 59 -8.74 -5.06 -9.26
C VAL A 59 -7.48 -4.84 -10.10
N PRO A 60 -6.38 -4.41 -9.46
CA PRO A 60 -5.13 -4.24 -10.21
C PRO A 60 -4.54 -5.59 -10.61
N ASN A 61 -3.78 -5.58 -11.69
CA ASN A 61 -3.04 -6.78 -12.09
C ASN A 61 -1.87 -7.02 -11.17
N GLU A 62 -1.25 -5.95 -10.74
CA GLU A 62 -0.01 -6.05 -9.98
C GLU A 62 0.08 -4.91 -8.98
N ILE A 63 0.61 -5.22 -7.80
CA ILE A 63 0.96 -4.21 -6.80
C ILE A 63 2.44 -4.35 -6.53
N VAL A 64 3.16 -3.24 -6.64
CA VAL A 64 4.59 -3.18 -6.36
C VAL A 64 4.77 -2.53 -4.99
N THR A 65 5.55 -3.15 -4.13
CA THR A 65 5.82 -2.61 -2.81
C THR A 65 7.28 -2.91 -2.45
N ASP A 66 7.80 -2.16 -1.49
CA ASP A 66 9.13 -2.48 -0.99
C ASP A 66 9.01 -3.62 0.04
N ASN A 67 10.11 -3.97 0.69
CA ASN A 67 10.16 -5.08 1.62
C ASN A 67 9.74 -4.69 3.02
N GLY A 68 8.83 -3.73 3.16
CA GLY A 68 8.33 -3.35 4.47
C GLY A 68 7.55 -4.50 5.11
N SER A 69 7.70 -4.68 6.41
CA SER A 69 7.11 -5.81 7.09
C SER A 69 5.59 -5.88 6.97
N GLN A 70 4.95 -4.73 6.88
CA GLN A 70 3.49 -4.67 6.78
C GLN A 70 2.98 -5.26 5.47
N PHE A 71 3.82 -5.32 4.45
CA PHE A 71 3.40 -5.81 3.14
C PHE A 71 3.83 -7.23 2.87
N ILE A 72 4.67 -7.80 3.73
CA ILE A 72 5.13 -9.17 3.52
C ILE A 72 4.46 -10.15 4.46
N SER A 73 3.48 -9.72 5.24
CA SER A 73 2.74 -10.64 6.10
C SER A 73 1.97 -11.63 5.24
N SER A 74 1.76 -12.82 5.78
CA SER A 74 1.01 -13.84 5.06
C SER A 74 -0.43 -13.39 4.82
N ASN A 75 -0.99 -12.62 5.74
CA ASN A 75 -2.36 -12.13 5.58
C ASN A 75 -2.49 -11.23 4.36
N PHE A 76 -1.55 -10.33 4.17
CA PHE A 76 -1.60 -9.45 3.01
C PHE A 76 -1.34 -10.21 1.72
N GLN A 77 -0.42 -11.16 1.76
CA GLN A 77 -0.15 -11.98 0.58
C GLN A 77 -1.36 -12.80 0.19
N ASP A 78 -2.07 -13.35 1.18
CA ASP A 78 -3.29 -14.10 0.92
C ASP A 78 -4.38 -13.20 0.31
N PHE A 79 -4.48 -11.98 0.80
CA PHE A 79 -5.43 -11.01 0.25
C PHE A 79 -5.16 -10.77 -1.23
N CYS A 80 -3.91 -10.55 -1.58
CA CYS A 80 -3.56 -10.33 -2.98
C CYS A 80 -3.85 -11.57 -3.82
N LYS A 81 -3.53 -12.73 -3.29
CA LYS A 81 -3.77 -13.99 -3.99
C LYS A 81 -5.26 -14.22 -4.21
N ASP A 82 -6.07 -13.93 -3.20
CA ASP A 82 -7.51 -14.11 -3.31
C ASP A 82 -8.12 -13.23 -4.39
N TRP A 83 -7.57 -12.05 -4.59
CA TRP A 83 -8.05 -11.12 -5.61
C TRP A 83 -7.35 -11.29 -6.95
N GLY A 84 -6.43 -12.25 -7.05
CA GLY A 84 -5.68 -12.44 -8.29
C GLY A 84 -4.69 -11.32 -8.59
N ILE A 85 -4.17 -10.67 -7.56
CA ILE A 85 -3.22 -9.58 -7.69
C ILE A 85 -1.82 -10.14 -7.55
N LYS A 86 -0.97 -9.85 -8.53
CA LYS A 86 0.44 -10.20 -8.43
C LYS A 86 1.13 -9.22 -7.51
N LEU A 87 1.74 -9.73 -6.45
CA LEU A 87 2.47 -8.89 -5.50
C LEU A 87 3.94 -8.95 -5.82
N ASN A 88 4.53 -7.80 -6.10
CA ASN A 88 5.91 -7.70 -6.50
C ASN A 88 6.68 -6.90 -5.46
N PHE A 89 7.64 -7.54 -4.81
CA PHE A 89 8.50 -6.87 -3.84
C PHE A 89 9.70 -6.33 -4.58
N SER A 90 9.76 -5.02 -4.65
CA SER A 90 10.84 -4.38 -5.37
C SER A 90 11.61 -3.51 -4.40
N THR A 91 12.92 -3.73 -4.32
CA THR A 91 13.76 -2.75 -3.68
C THR A 91 13.98 -1.67 -4.71
N LEU A 92 13.43 -0.52 -4.45
CA LEU A 92 13.51 0.55 -5.40
C LEU A 92 14.89 1.14 -5.40
N HIS A 93 15.73 0.55 -6.17
CA HIS A 93 16.99 1.15 -6.43
C HIS A 93 16.93 1.74 -7.80
N TYR A 94 17.22 2.97 -7.84
CA TYR A 94 17.37 3.63 -9.10
C TYR A 94 18.78 3.67 -9.48
N PRO A 95 19.04 3.31 -10.71
CA PRO A 95 20.37 3.57 -11.20
C PRO A 95 20.62 5.05 -11.20
#